data_cb0f736cb8ca2f7d2f5f4774dc145c55
#
_entry.id   cb0f736cb8ca2f7d2f5f4774dc145c55
#
_cell.length_a   1.000
_cell.length_b   1.000
_cell.length_c   1.000
_cell.angle_alpha   90.00
_cell.angle_beta   90.00
_cell.angle_gamma   90.00
#
_symmetry.space_group_name_H-M   'P 1'
#
loop_
_entity.id
_entity.type
_entity.pdbx_description
1 polymer ?
#
loop_
_entity_poly.entity_id
_entity_poly.type
_entity_poly.pdbx_seq_one_letter_code
_entity_poly.pdbx_strand_id
1 'polypeptide(L)'
;MRAQTKTALLIFTTLSLIYFFSARGGIEVSDTLFSVRTAEAIVNQHSLSLEECTPGYCYRSHKDGRFYSRYGLGLAFIFAPYVILGKAIASLSGLPQDRLINFLISFYNIFFGAGACVVMFYLARFFRNSRRVSLGLALLLGLGTFCWRYSAWDFSEVAQMFFLITAVYCALRNNLKLLALGGLSFSCLLLLKILYLAYLPVFVLYILVNNRRDLKTGLTRAGLFLFSALLGFWLTLIFNYARFGELLEFGYGAEAVNFYLSGIKEHAPRLLYWLDKGIFIYNPVFILGILGYYKLFRMFRREAVFFFSLILLNLMLTSSWYGWHGGWSWGPRYMVPFAPLWLLPCFVFFHRRGAARALVIALIGASCLIQGLSILQGNLEYLSLCNANEQEGLRKGMPAQIIGSAIMLKHKIAKNDTTYRLSEFGIDSATIVDTAHFGYYGGFDLWYMKASGYFNQPLLRYLPALLLPVIAACLIFLFRLRGAP
;
A
#
# COMPACT_ATOMS: atom_id res chain seq x y z
N MET A 1 -16.17 11.79 23.09
CA MET A 1 -14.79 12.00 22.64
C MET A 1 -13.80 10.96 23.19
N ARG A 2 -13.62 10.82 24.51
CA ARG A 2 -12.65 9.86 25.11
C ARG A 2 -12.79 8.38 24.64
N ALA A 3 -14.03 7.88 24.48
CA ALA A 3 -14.25 6.49 24.06
C ALA A 3 -13.86 6.22 22.59
N GLN A 4 -14.02 7.18 21.69
CA GLN A 4 -13.61 7.03 20.29
C GLN A 4 -12.08 7.06 20.16
N THR A 5 -11.42 7.95 20.92
CA THR A 5 -9.95 8.04 20.96
C THR A 5 -9.32 6.75 21.48
N LYS A 6 -9.90 6.16 22.55
CA LYS A 6 -9.43 4.86 23.07
C LYS A 6 -9.58 3.76 22.01
N THR A 7 -10.70 3.74 21.25
CA THR A 7 -10.89 2.76 20.16
C THR A 7 -9.88 2.97 19.05
N ALA A 8 -9.65 4.22 18.64
CA ALA A 8 -8.70 4.56 17.59
C ALA A 8 -7.27 4.13 17.97
N LEU A 9 -6.84 4.43 19.20
CA LEU A 9 -5.54 4.00 19.72
C LEU A 9 -5.42 2.48 19.72
N LEU A 10 -6.46 1.77 20.16
CA LEU A 10 -6.44 0.32 20.19
C LEU A 10 -6.44 -0.31 18.79
N ILE A 11 -7.15 0.28 17.80
CA ILE A 11 -7.06 -0.12 16.38
C ILE A 11 -5.62 0.04 15.91
N PHE A 12 -5.03 1.22 16.15
CA PHE A 12 -3.66 1.51 15.74
C PHE A 12 -2.66 0.51 16.32
N THR A 13 -2.68 0.32 17.64
CA THR A 13 -1.75 -0.59 18.33
C THR A 13 -1.92 -2.03 17.87
N THR A 14 -3.18 -2.52 17.81
CA THR A 14 -3.44 -3.91 17.41
C THR A 14 -2.98 -4.20 15.98
N LEU A 15 -3.32 -3.33 15.03
CA LEU A 15 -2.92 -3.52 13.64
C LEU A 15 -1.42 -3.31 13.44
N SER A 16 -0.80 -2.35 14.15
CA SER A 16 0.66 -2.21 14.12
C SER A 16 1.38 -3.47 14.60
N LEU A 17 0.91 -4.11 15.66
CA LEU A 17 1.48 -5.38 16.16
C LEU A 17 1.27 -6.52 15.16
N ILE A 18 0.09 -6.63 14.53
CA ILE A 18 -0.18 -7.66 13.51
C ILE A 18 0.72 -7.43 12.29
N TYR A 19 0.85 -6.19 11.82
CA TYR A 19 1.70 -5.86 10.67
C TYR A 19 3.17 -6.08 10.99
N PHE A 20 3.62 -5.70 12.17
CA PHE A 20 4.98 -5.97 12.63
C PHE A 20 5.25 -7.48 12.68
N PHE A 21 4.32 -8.28 13.23
CA PHE A 21 4.42 -9.73 13.24
C PHE A 21 4.52 -10.32 11.83
N SER A 22 3.79 -9.76 10.86
CA SER A 22 3.70 -10.27 9.48
C SER A 22 4.65 -9.61 8.49
N ALA A 23 5.50 -8.66 8.93
CA ALA A 23 6.44 -7.96 8.06
C ALA A 23 7.61 -8.86 7.60
N ARG A 24 8.30 -8.42 6.55
CA ARG A 24 9.36 -9.20 5.90
C ARG A 24 10.77 -8.90 6.38
N GLY A 25 11.02 -7.69 6.90
CA GLY A 25 12.31 -7.31 7.48
C GLY A 25 13.44 -7.08 6.47
N GLY A 26 13.11 -6.74 5.24
CA GLY A 26 14.07 -6.39 4.20
C GLY A 26 13.45 -5.53 3.11
N ILE A 27 14.28 -4.90 2.30
CA ILE A 27 13.87 -4.14 1.11
C ILE A 27 13.85 -5.09 -0.08
N GLU A 28 12.67 -5.24 -0.69
CA GLU A 28 12.43 -6.13 -1.82
C GLU A 28 12.08 -5.39 -3.12
N VAL A 29 11.75 -4.09 -3.01
CA VAL A 29 11.25 -3.28 -4.10
C VAL A 29 12.32 -2.31 -4.58
N SER A 30 12.63 -2.33 -5.88
CA SER A 30 13.62 -1.43 -6.46
C SER A 30 13.25 0.05 -6.26
N ASP A 31 11.95 0.40 -6.37
CA ASP A 31 11.45 1.75 -6.11
C ASP A 31 11.88 2.24 -4.71
N THR A 32 11.74 1.36 -3.72
CA THR A 32 12.12 1.62 -2.33
C THR A 32 13.64 1.69 -2.18
N LEU A 33 14.39 0.77 -2.76
CA LEU A 33 15.85 0.75 -2.68
C LEU A 33 16.47 2.06 -3.18
N PHE A 34 16.04 2.56 -4.34
CA PHE A 34 16.56 3.83 -4.87
C PHE A 34 16.10 5.05 -4.06
N SER A 35 14.96 4.97 -3.37
CA SER A 35 14.54 6.00 -2.43
C SER A 35 15.36 5.96 -1.13
N VAL A 36 15.79 4.77 -0.67
CA VAL A 36 16.74 4.60 0.46
C VAL A 36 18.08 5.20 0.11
N ARG A 37 18.66 4.87 -1.06
CA ARG A 37 19.92 5.45 -1.53
C ARG A 37 19.86 6.98 -1.62
N THR A 38 18.73 7.54 -2.06
CA THR A 38 18.51 9.00 -2.06
C THR A 38 18.48 9.57 -0.64
N ALA A 39 17.83 8.87 0.32
CA ALA A 39 17.83 9.28 1.72
C ALA A 39 19.23 9.23 2.35
N GLU A 40 20.01 8.20 2.03
CA GLU A 40 21.41 8.07 2.46
C GLU A 40 22.28 9.18 1.89
N ALA A 41 22.14 9.51 0.60
CA ALA A 41 22.84 10.63 -0.02
C ALA A 41 22.50 11.98 0.65
N ILE A 42 21.22 12.21 0.99
CA ILE A 42 20.79 13.41 1.73
C ILE A 42 21.43 13.47 3.12
N VAL A 43 21.41 12.37 3.87
CA VAL A 43 21.87 12.34 5.28
C VAL A 43 23.39 12.32 5.38
N ASN A 44 24.08 11.59 4.48
CA ASN A 44 25.53 11.35 4.60
C ASN A 44 26.37 12.36 3.81
N GLN A 45 25.86 12.81 2.66
CA GLN A 45 26.64 13.58 1.68
C GLN A 45 26.06 14.98 1.44
N HIS A 46 24.90 15.31 2.04
CA HIS A 46 24.13 16.54 1.75
C HIS A 46 23.89 16.72 0.23
N SER A 47 23.68 15.60 -0.46
CA SER A 47 23.54 15.49 -1.93
C SER A 47 22.27 14.75 -2.28
N LEU A 48 21.81 14.95 -3.52
CA LEU A 48 20.71 14.18 -4.11
C LEU A 48 21.21 13.12 -5.11
N SER A 49 22.52 13.18 -5.46
CA SER A 49 23.14 12.30 -6.46
C SER A 49 23.43 10.90 -5.88
N LEU A 50 23.35 9.91 -6.75
CA LEU A 50 23.66 8.51 -6.43
C LEU A 50 25.06 8.18 -6.93
N GLU A 51 25.81 7.38 -6.19
CA GLU A 51 27.13 6.88 -6.59
C GLU A 51 27.02 5.82 -7.68
N GLU A 52 26.01 4.95 -7.58
CA GLU A 52 25.74 3.89 -8.54
C GLU A 52 24.34 4.01 -9.14
N CYS A 53 24.22 3.63 -10.41
CA CYS A 53 22.96 3.65 -11.14
C CYS A 53 22.68 2.31 -11.80
N THR A 54 21.48 1.79 -11.59
CA THR A 54 20.94 0.69 -12.36
C THR A 54 20.04 1.28 -13.46
N PRO A 55 20.28 0.96 -14.74
CA PRO A 55 19.44 1.45 -15.85
C PRO A 55 17.95 1.23 -15.59
N GLY A 56 17.12 2.24 -15.90
CA GLY A 56 15.67 2.22 -15.68
C GLY A 56 15.22 2.67 -14.29
N TYR A 57 16.12 2.79 -13.30
CA TYR A 57 15.79 3.26 -11.95
C TYR A 57 16.40 4.61 -11.58
N CYS A 58 17.40 5.01 -12.33
CA CYS A 58 18.07 6.30 -12.21
C CYS A 58 18.50 6.79 -13.59
N TYR A 59 18.75 8.08 -13.69
CA TYR A 59 19.13 8.74 -14.94
C TYR A 59 20.31 9.68 -14.71
N ARG A 60 21.14 9.82 -15.74
CA ARG A 60 22.24 10.77 -15.75
C ARG A 60 21.71 12.17 -16.07
N SER A 61 21.95 13.11 -15.18
CA SER A 61 21.56 14.50 -15.37
C SER A 61 22.40 15.16 -16.45
N HIS A 62 21.75 15.91 -17.35
CA HIS A 62 22.44 16.77 -18.34
C HIS A 62 23.07 18.00 -17.67
N LYS A 63 22.62 18.37 -16.46
CA LYS A 63 23.08 19.54 -15.72
C LYS A 63 24.51 19.39 -15.21
N ASP A 64 24.86 18.23 -14.67
CA ASP A 64 26.13 18.01 -13.96
C ASP A 64 26.77 16.64 -14.21
N GLY A 65 26.15 15.81 -15.03
CA GLY A 65 26.62 14.49 -15.40
C GLY A 65 26.48 13.42 -14.29
N ARG A 66 25.87 13.76 -13.13
CA ARG A 66 25.66 12.85 -12.02
C ARG A 66 24.39 12.01 -12.20
N PHE A 67 24.31 10.90 -11.47
CA PHE A 67 23.14 10.02 -11.47
C PHE A 67 22.15 10.43 -10.39
N TYR A 68 20.86 10.41 -10.71
CA TYR A 68 19.77 10.72 -9.81
C TYR A 68 18.67 9.66 -9.92
N SER A 69 18.05 9.32 -8.77
CA SER A 69 16.87 8.47 -8.75
C SER A 69 15.72 9.08 -9.53
N ARG A 70 14.94 8.26 -10.25
CA ARG A 70 13.71 8.70 -10.92
C ARG A 70 12.53 8.93 -9.97
N TYR A 71 12.65 8.41 -8.74
CA TYR A 71 11.54 8.45 -7.79
C TYR A 71 11.39 9.80 -7.10
N GLY A 72 10.16 10.08 -6.61
CA GLY A 72 9.84 11.33 -5.92
C GLY A 72 10.53 11.45 -4.57
N LEU A 73 10.60 12.69 -4.07
CA LEU A 73 11.27 13.03 -2.81
C LEU A 73 10.57 12.46 -1.57
N GLY A 74 9.27 12.12 -1.67
CA GLY A 74 8.45 11.77 -0.50
C GLY A 74 8.95 10.57 0.29
N LEU A 75 9.35 9.47 -0.38
CA LEU A 75 9.93 8.32 0.32
C LEU A 75 11.29 8.64 0.94
N ALA A 76 12.15 9.39 0.25
CA ALA A 76 13.46 9.75 0.79
C ALA A 76 13.32 10.57 2.09
N PHE A 77 12.35 11.48 2.18
CA PHE A 77 12.05 12.20 3.42
C PHE A 77 11.51 11.29 4.54
N ILE A 78 10.66 10.31 4.19
CA ILE A 78 10.18 9.33 5.15
C ILE A 78 11.34 8.48 5.68
N PHE A 79 12.31 8.14 4.84
CA PHE A 79 13.43 7.25 5.19
C PHE A 79 14.59 7.95 5.89
N ALA A 80 14.80 9.25 5.70
CA ALA A 80 15.91 9.98 6.31
C ALA A 80 16.00 9.79 7.85
N PRO A 81 14.91 9.85 8.64
CA PRO A 81 14.96 9.53 10.07
C PRO A 81 15.41 8.10 10.38
N TYR A 82 15.03 7.12 9.55
CA TYR A 82 15.45 5.73 9.71
C TYR A 82 16.93 5.54 9.40
N VAL A 83 17.46 6.26 8.40
CA VAL A 83 18.90 6.28 8.09
C VAL A 83 19.68 6.82 9.29
N ILE A 84 19.26 7.96 9.86
CA ILE A 84 19.90 8.55 11.05
C ILE A 84 19.86 7.57 12.23
N LEU A 85 18.68 6.98 12.50
CA LEU A 85 18.51 6.02 13.59
C LEU A 85 19.36 4.76 13.36
N GLY A 86 19.37 4.22 12.14
CA GLY A 86 20.15 3.03 11.79
C GLY A 86 21.64 3.25 11.96
N LYS A 87 22.18 4.42 11.58
CA LYS A 87 23.58 4.80 11.84
C LYS A 87 23.88 4.88 13.34
N ALA A 88 23.01 5.53 14.12
CA ALA A 88 23.21 5.65 15.56
C ALA A 88 23.22 4.28 16.26
N ILE A 89 22.30 3.36 15.88
CA ILE A 89 22.28 2.01 16.45
C ILE A 89 23.49 1.20 15.97
N ALA A 90 23.88 1.30 14.69
CA ALA A 90 25.05 0.59 14.15
C ALA A 90 26.35 0.99 14.89
N SER A 91 26.53 2.29 15.16
CA SER A 91 27.71 2.79 15.91
C SER A 91 27.76 2.28 17.35
N LEU A 92 26.60 2.00 17.97
CA LEU A 92 26.53 1.50 19.36
C LEU A 92 26.62 -0.03 19.44
N SER A 93 26.12 -0.73 18.42
CA SER A 93 25.96 -2.19 18.44
C SER A 93 27.03 -2.96 17.67
N GLY A 94 27.79 -2.28 16.79
CA GLY A 94 28.73 -2.92 15.87
C GLY A 94 28.06 -3.72 14.74
N LEU A 95 26.73 -3.63 14.58
CA LEU A 95 26.01 -4.31 13.51
C LEU A 95 26.26 -3.63 12.14
N PRO A 96 26.19 -4.38 11.02
CA PRO A 96 26.35 -3.83 9.68
C PRO A 96 25.31 -2.73 9.40
N GLN A 97 25.78 -1.50 9.15
CA GLN A 97 24.96 -0.30 9.02
C GLN A 97 23.88 -0.44 7.94
N ASP A 98 24.26 -0.86 6.73
CA ASP A 98 23.34 -0.95 5.60
C ASP A 98 22.22 -1.98 5.83
N ARG A 99 22.57 -3.12 6.46
CA ARG A 99 21.57 -4.14 6.83
C ARG A 99 20.59 -3.61 7.86
N LEU A 100 21.09 -2.86 8.85
CA LEU A 100 20.26 -2.30 9.91
C LEU A 100 19.33 -1.19 9.37
N ILE A 101 19.84 -0.31 8.51
CA ILE A 101 19.03 0.73 7.85
C ILE A 101 17.91 0.08 7.05
N ASN A 102 18.22 -0.87 6.17
CA ASN A 102 17.24 -1.58 5.36
C ASN A 102 16.21 -2.33 6.22
N PHE A 103 16.66 -2.96 7.30
CA PHE A 103 15.81 -3.64 8.25
C PHE A 103 14.82 -2.66 8.91
N LEU A 104 15.28 -1.53 9.42
CA LEU A 104 14.43 -0.52 10.04
C LEU A 104 13.42 0.09 9.06
N ILE A 105 13.87 0.41 7.85
CA ILE A 105 13.01 0.98 6.80
C ILE A 105 11.92 -0.02 6.39
N SER A 106 12.18 -1.33 6.41
CA SER A 106 11.19 -2.34 6.02
C SER A 106 9.89 -2.29 6.84
N PHE A 107 9.89 -1.63 7.99
CA PHE A 107 8.72 -1.49 8.88
C PHE A 107 7.95 -0.17 8.71
N TYR A 108 8.37 0.74 7.83
CA TYR A 108 7.77 2.08 7.76
C TYR A 108 6.25 2.06 7.44
N ASN A 109 5.81 1.13 6.61
CA ASN A 109 4.41 1.01 6.21
C ASN A 109 3.46 0.54 7.32
N ILE A 110 3.97 -0.06 8.39
CA ILE A 110 3.18 -0.50 9.54
C ILE A 110 2.35 0.65 10.11
N PHE A 111 3.01 1.80 10.29
CA PHE A 111 2.37 2.98 10.88
C PHE A 111 1.36 3.62 9.92
N PHE A 112 1.67 3.68 8.62
CA PHE A 112 0.76 4.20 7.60
C PHE A 112 -0.48 3.31 7.44
N GLY A 113 -0.31 1.98 7.42
CA GLY A 113 -1.42 1.05 7.32
C GLY A 113 -2.34 1.07 8.53
N ALA A 114 -1.77 1.02 9.73
CA ALA A 114 -2.54 1.15 10.97
C ALA A 114 -3.23 2.52 11.06
N GLY A 115 -2.55 3.59 10.67
CA GLY A 115 -3.10 4.95 10.57
C GLY A 115 -4.27 5.04 9.58
N ALA A 116 -4.14 4.43 8.39
CA ALA A 116 -5.23 4.39 7.42
C ALA A 116 -6.49 3.69 7.98
N CYS A 117 -6.31 2.61 8.75
CA CYS A 117 -7.42 1.92 9.41
C CYS A 117 -8.07 2.78 10.51
N VAL A 118 -7.30 3.60 11.22
CA VAL A 118 -7.84 4.60 12.16
C VAL A 118 -8.65 5.66 11.43
N VAL A 119 -8.13 6.19 10.31
CA VAL A 119 -8.89 7.17 9.50
C VAL A 119 -10.16 6.53 8.94
N MET A 120 -10.10 5.26 8.50
CA MET A 120 -11.28 4.50 8.05
C MET A 120 -12.33 4.37 9.16
N PHE A 121 -11.92 4.14 10.41
CA PHE A 121 -12.84 4.15 11.55
C PHE A 121 -13.56 5.49 11.68
N TYR A 122 -12.84 6.62 11.64
CA TYR A 122 -13.45 7.93 11.72
C TYR A 122 -14.29 8.27 10.48
N LEU A 123 -13.88 7.84 9.30
CA LEU A 123 -14.64 8.00 8.06
C LEU A 123 -15.98 7.23 8.14
N ALA A 124 -15.97 5.99 8.63
CA ALA A 124 -17.21 5.24 8.86
C ALA A 124 -18.11 5.90 9.90
N ARG A 125 -17.54 6.51 10.96
CA ARG A 125 -18.29 7.30 11.95
C ARG A 125 -18.92 8.57 11.34
N PHE A 126 -18.26 9.19 10.36
CA PHE A 126 -18.84 10.32 9.63
C PHE A 126 -20.17 9.96 8.96
N PHE A 127 -20.30 8.75 8.41
CA PHE A 127 -21.53 8.21 7.83
C PHE A 127 -22.54 7.68 8.86
N ARG A 128 -22.44 8.13 10.12
CA ARG A 128 -23.34 7.78 11.23
C ARG A 128 -23.41 6.27 11.55
N ASN A 129 -22.41 5.50 11.13
CA ASN A 129 -22.35 4.09 11.50
C ASN A 129 -22.12 3.92 13.01
N SER A 130 -22.64 2.84 13.59
CA SER A 130 -22.35 2.49 14.97
C SER A 130 -20.84 2.27 15.17
N ARG A 131 -20.38 2.36 16.41
CA ARG A 131 -18.98 2.08 16.76
C ARG A 131 -18.56 0.68 16.32
N ARG A 132 -19.47 -0.32 16.46
CA ARG A 132 -19.23 -1.72 16.07
C ARG A 132 -19.00 -1.87 14.57
N VAL A 133 -19.84 -1.24 13.74
CA VAL A 133 -19.71 -1.25 12.27
C VAL A 133 -18.44 -0.53 11.86
N SER A 134 -18.14 0.63 12.44
CA SER A 134 -16.94 1.40 12.14
C SER A 134 -15.66 0.65 12.51
N LEU A 135 -15.64 -0.03 13.65
CA LEU A 135 -14.56 -0.93 14.05
C LEU A 135 -14.42 -2.11 13.08
N GLY A 136 -15.54 -2.74 12.71
CA GLY A 136 -15.55 -3.85 11.75
C GLY A 136 -14.97 -3.43 10.39
N LEU A 137 -15.32 -2.24 9.89
CA LEU A 137 -14.76 -1.69 8.65
C LEU A 137 -13.26 -1.40 8.74
N ALA A 138 -12.80 -0.84 9.87
CA ALA A 138 -11.39 -0.58 10.09
C ALA A 138 -10.56 -1.88 10.13
N LEU A 139 -11.03 -2.91 10.85
CA LEU A 139 -10.40 -4.21 10.90
C LEU A 139 -10.45 -4.93 9.54
N LEU A 140 -11.58 -4.81 8.83
CA LEU A 140 -11.74 -5.41 7.51
C LEU A 140 -10.83 -4.75 6.47
N LEU A 141 -10.65 -3.42 6.52
CA LEU A 141 -9.63 -2.75 5.71
C LEU A 141 -8.25 -3.31 6.04
N GLY A 142 -7.93 -3.42 7.34
CA GLY A 142 -6.61 -3.82 7.81
C GLY A 142 -6.24 -5.28 7.55
N LEU A 143 -7.20 -6.21 7.55
CA LEU A 143 -6.94 -7.65 7.51
C LEU A 143 -7.57 -8.37 6.32
N GLY A 144 -8.61 -7.79 5.73
CA GLY A 144 -9.35 -8.38 4.61
C GLY A 144 -9.10 -7.69 3.28
N THR A 145 -8.12 -6.79 3.18
CA THR A 145 -7.76 -6.10 1.94
C THR A 145 -6.26 -6.04 1.72
N PHE A 146 -5.84 -5.53 0.59
CA PHE A 146 -4.44 -5.21 0.28
C PHE A 146 -3.70 -4.48 1.41
N CYS A 147 -4.42 -3.76 2.29
CA CYS A 147 -3.81 -3.02 3.39
C CYS A 147 -2.90 -3.90 4.22
N TRP A 148 -3.31 -5.15 4.55
CA TRP A 148 -2.46 -6.07 5.31
C TRP A 148 -1.16 -6.37 4.57
N ARG A 149 -1.27 -6.88 3.33
CA ARG A 149 -0.10 -7.27 2.54
C ARG A 149 0.89 -6.13 2.37
N TYR A 150 0.39 -4.96 1.95
CA TYR A 150 1.23 -3.81 1.65
C TYR A 150 1.72 -3.07 2.91
N SER A 151 1.06 -3.22 4.06
CA SER A 151 1.59 -2.73 5.35
C SER A 151 2.77 -3.55 5.86
N ALA A 152 2.86 -4.81 5.46
CA ALA A 152 3.95 -5.73 5.77
C ALA A 152 5.05 -5.74 4.70
N TRP A 153 4.98 -4.86 3.70
CA TRP A 153 5.89 -4.78 2.56
C TRP A 153 6.35 -3.34 2.33
N ASP A 154 7.41 -3.18 1.53
CA ASP A 154 8.10 -1.89 1.35
C ASP A 154 7.60 -1.04 0.17
N PHE A 155 6.48 -1.37 -0.49
CA PHE A 155 5.83 -0.53 -1.49
C PHE A 155 5.18 0.73 -0.89
N SER A 156 5.26 1.87 -1.59
CA SER A 156 4.72 3.17 -1.14
C SER A 156 3.19 3.28 -1.12
N GLU A 157 2.46 2.31 -1.65
CA GLU A 157 1.02 2.38 -1.87
C GLU A 157 0.20 2.50 -0.58
N VAL A 158 0.71 1.96 0.55
CA VAL A 158 0.02 2.11 1.85
C VAL A 158 0.23 3.50 2.43
N ALA A 159 1.42 4.09 2.29
CA ALA A 159 1.63 5.50 2.65
C ALA A 159 0.72 6.41 1.81
N GLN A 160 0.60 6.13 0.50
CA GLN A 160 -0.33 6.85 -0.37
C GLN A 160 -1.79 6.65 0.08
N MET A 161 -2.20 5.44 0.48
CA MET A 161 -3.55 5.16 1.02
C MET A 161 -3.83 6.01 2.27
N PHE A 162 -2.88 6.07 3.20
CA PHE A 162 -3.02 6.86 4.42
C PHE A 162 -3.22 8.34 4.12
N PHE A 163 -2.39 8.93 3.27
CA PHE A 163 -2.50 10.33 2.90
C PHE A 163 -3.77 10.62 2.08
N LEU A 164 -4.15 9.73 1.16
CA LEU A 164 -5.37 9.90 0.37
C LEU A 164 -6.63 9.87 1.23
N ILE A 165 -6.79 8.85 2.09
CA ILE A 165 -7.98 8.74 2.93
C ILE A 165 -8.03 9.84 3.99
N THR A 166 -6.88 10.35 4.45
CA THR A 166 -6.81 11.51 5.34
C THR A 166 -7.28 12.78 4.63
N ALA A 167 -6.81 13.03 3.39
CA ALA A 167 -7.27 14.15 2.59
C ALA A 167 -8.78 14.06 2.31
N VAL A 168 -9.30 12.87 1.97
CA VAL A 168 -10.74 12.60 1.79
C VAL A 168 -11.50 12.92 3.08
N TYR A 169 -11.10 12.37 4.22
CA TYR A 169 -11.77 12.62 5.50
C TYR A 169 -11.80 14.11 5.86
N CYS A 170 -10.68 14.80 5.67
CA CYS A 170 -10.59 16.24 5.93
C CYS A 170 -11.48 17.07 5.01
N ALA A 171 -11.57 16.72 3.72
CA ALA A 171 -12.47 17.38 2.76
C ALA A 171 -13.94 17.19 3.15
N LEU A 172 -14.33 15.98 3.61
CA LEU A 172 -15.69 15.69 4.10
C LEU A 172 -16.05 16.53 5.33
N ARG A 173 -15.12 16.69 6.26
CA ARG A 173 -15.32 17.46 7.49
C ARG A 173 -15.49 18.96 7.22
N ASN A 174 -14.97 19.45 6.11
CA ASN A 174 -15.15 20.81 5.60
C ASN A 174 -14.88 21.94 6.63
N ASN A 175 -13.97 21.69 7.57
CA ASN A 175 -13.50 22.65 8.59
C ASN A 175 -12.16 23.23 8.14
N LEU A 176 -11.90 24.51 8.32
CA LEU A 176 -10.70 25.20 7.83
C LEU A 176 -9.40 24.51 8.26
N LYS A 177 -9.27 24.18 9.55
CA LYS A 177 -8.06 23.49 10.07
C LYS A 177 -7.87 22.12 9.43
N LEU A 178 -8.97 21.38 9.28
CA LEU A 178 -8.93 20.05 8.64
C LEU A 178 -8.71 20.16 7.12
N LEU A 179 -9.23 21.19 6.46
CA LEU A 179 -8.96 21.42 5.04
C LEU A 179 -7.49 21.74 4.79
N ALA A 180 -6.86 22.56 5.63
CA ALA A 180 -5.41 22.77 5.56
C ALA A 180 -4.63 21.46 5.78
N LEU A 181 -5.00 20.67 6.80
CA LEU A 181 -4.40 19.34 7.04
C LEU A 181 -4.63 18.39 5.87
N GLY A 182 -5.83 18.37 5.28
CA GLY A 182 -6.16 17.58 4.09
C GLY A 182 -5.32 17.98 2.87
N GLY A 183 -5.13 19.30 2.66
CA GLY A 183 -4.23 19.81 1.63
C GLY A 183 -2.77 19.41 1.87
N LEU A 184 -2.26 19.51 3.11
CA LEU A 184 -0.92 19.02 3.45
C LEU A 184 -0.78 17.51 3.26
N SER A 185 -1.81 16.74 3.61
CA SER A 185 -1.85 15.31 3.33
C SER A 185 -1.78 15.02 1.82
N PHE A 186 -2.51 15.82 1.03
CA PHE A 186 -2.44 15.76 -0.44
C PHE A 186 -1.06 16.20 -0.97
N SER A 187 -0.42 17.16 -0.35
CA SER A 187 0.96 17.57 -0.62
C SER A 187 1.94 16.38 -0.49
N CYS A 188 1.79 15.58 0.57
CA CYS A 188 2.57 14.35 0.73
C CYS A 188 2.32 13.33 -0.41
N LEU A 189 1.08 13.23 -0.92
CA LEU A 189 0.80 12.39 -2.10
C LEU A 189 1.57 12.86 -3.34
N LEU A 190 1.62 14.17 -3.58
CA LEU A 190 2.36 14.74 -4.71
C LEU A 190 3.86 14.51 -4.60
N LEU A 191 4.41 14.56 -3.38
CA LEU A 191 5.82 14.21 -3.13
C LEU A 191 6.12 12.72 -3.34
N LEU A 192 5.13 11.83 -3.07
CA LEU A 192 5.26 10.39 -3.34
C LEU A 192 5.09 10.09 -4.83
N LYS A 193 4.05 10.62 -5.46
CA LYS A 193 3.75 10.45 -6.90
C LYS A 193 3.04 11.66 -7.47
N ILE A 194 3.68 12.33 -8.40
CA ILE A 194 3.12 13.53 -9.05
C ILE A 194 1.79 13.28 -9.78
N LEU A 195 1.54 12.02 -10.18
CA LEU A 195 0.28 11.62 -10.84
C LEU A 195 -0.97 11.97 -10.02
N TYR A 196 -0.84 12.10 -8.69
CA TYR A 196 -1.95 12.55 -7.84
C TYR A 196 -2.46 13.96 -8.18
N LEU A 197 -1.70 14.77 -8.91
CA LEU A 197 -2.15 16.08 -9.39
C LEU A 197 -3.46 15.96 -10.19
N ALA A 198 -3.67 14.87 -10.93
CA ALA A 198 -4.88 14.61 -11.70
C ALA A 198 -6.15 14.50 -10.82
N TYR A 199 -6.02 14.15 -9.54
CA TYR A 199 -7.17 14.03 -8.62
C TYR A 199 -7.53 15.33 -7.93
N LEU A 200 -6.65 16.33 -7.95
CA LEU A 200 -6.85 17.62 -7.26
C LEU A 200 -8.14 18.35 -7.70
N PRO A 201 -8.50 18.40 -9.00
CA PRO A 201 -9.75 19.00 -9.45
C PRO A 201 -10.98 18.35 -8.80
N VAL A 202 -10.97 17.03 -8.57
CA VAL A 202 -12.09 16.29 -7.96
C VAL A 202 -12.31 16.74 -6.51
N PHE A 203 -11.23 16.97 -5.75
CA PHE A 203 -11.29 17.51 -4.39
C PHE A 203 -11.82 18.95 -4.37
N VAL A 204 -11.26 19.83 -5.22
CA VAL A 204 -11.68 21.22 -5.34
C VAL A 204 -13.18 21.30 -5.67
N LEU A 205 -13.61 20.52 -6.67
CA LEU A 205 -15.00 20.49 -7.11
C LEU A 205 -15.93 20.00 -5.98
N TYR A 206 -15.54 18.96 -5.25
CA TYR A 206 -16.30 18.48 -4.10
C TYR A 206 -16.46 19.56 -3.02
N ILE A 207 -15.39 20.29 -2.66
CA ILE A 207 -15.42 21.35 -1.67
C ILE A 207 -16.35 22.48 -2.13
N LEU A 208 -16.27 22.90 -3.39
CA LEU A 208 -17.14 23.93 -3.96
C LEU A 208 -18.62 23.50 -3.96
N VAL A 209 -18.93 22.29 -4.42
CA VAL A 209 -20.30 21.74 -4.43
C VAL A 209 -20.87 21.62 -3.03
N ASN A 210 -20.04 21.28 -2.04
CA ASN A 210 -20.47 21.18 -0.65
C ASN A 210 -20.80 22.54 -0.04
N ASN A 211 -20.22 23.63 -0.54
CA ASN A 211 -20.44 25.01 -0.10
C ASN A 211 -21.22 25.87 -1.12
N ARG A 212 -21.95 25.25 -2.07
CA ARG A 212 -22.61 25.94 -3.18
C ARG A 212 -23.59 27.05 -2.80
N ARG A 213 -24.10 27.07 -1.55
CA ARG A 213 -24.99 28.10 -1.05
C ARG A 213 -24.27 29.40 -0.67
N ASP A 214 -22.99 29.32 -0.37
CA ASP A 214 -22.09 30.43 -0.09
C ASP A 214 -20.79 30.23 -0.87
N LEU A 215 -20.78 30.79 -2.08
CA LEU A 215 -19.67 30.66 -3.02
C LEU A 215 -18.37 31.27 -2.45
N LYS A 216 -18.47 32.36 -1.72
CA LYS A 216 -17.31 33.03 -1.10
C LYS A 216 -16.63 32.09 -0.09
N THR A 217 -17.41 31.50 0.80
CA THR A 217 -16.91 30.47 1.74
C THR A 217 -16.38 29.25 0.98
N GLY A 218 -17.05 28.82 -0.09
CA GLY A 218 -16.60 27.72 -0.94
C GLY A 218 -15.24 27.96 -1.57
N LEU A 219 -15.05 29.14 -2.16
CA LEU A 219 -13.77 29.55 -2.77
C LEU A 219 -12.64 29.67 -1.73
N THR A 220 -12.92 30.27 -0.56
CA THR A 220 -11.93 30.37 0.52
C THR A 220 -11.48 28.98 1.00
N ARG A 221 -12.43 28.04 1.18
CA ARG A 221 -12.12 26.66 1.63
C ARG A 221 -11.38 25.86 0.56
N ALA A 222 -11.81 25.94 -0.68
CA ALA A 222 -11.14 25.31 -1.81
C ALA A 222 -9.74 25.88 -2.04
N GLY A 223 -9.60 27.21 -1.93
CA GLY A 223 -8.31 27.91 -2.02
C GLY A 223 -7.34 27.48 -0.93
N LEU A 224 -7.81 27.37 0.32
CA LEU A 224 -6.98 26.89 1.44
C LEU A 224 -6.50 25.44 1.22
N PHE A 225 -7.39 24.54 0.80
CA PHE A 225 -7.02 23.17 0.48
C PHE A 225 -6.01 23.13 -0.67
N LEU A 226 -6.29 23.87 -1.75
CA LEU A 226 -5.44 23.93 -2.94
C LEU A 226 -4.05 24.48 -2.62
N PHE A 227 -3.99 25.61 -1.90
CA PHE A 227 -2.73 26.21 -1.46
C PHE A 227 -1.87 25.21 -0.68
N SER A 228 -2.47 24.55 0.33
CA SER A 228 -1.77 23.57 1.14
C SER A 228 -1.34 22.34 0.32
N ALA A 229 -2.14 21.90 -0.65
CA ALA A 229 -1.82 20.76 -1.51
C ALA A 229 -0.68 21.09 -2.48
N LEU A 230 -0.68 22.30 -3.04
CA LEU A 230 0.34 22.72 -4.02
C LEU A 230 1.73 22.93 -3.42
N LEU A 231 1.89 22.97 -2.10
CA LEU A 231 3.22 22.95 -1.47
C LEU A 231 4.05 21.75 -1.91
N GLY A 232 3.44 20.56 -1.96
CA GLY A 232 4.11 19.35 -2.46
C GLY A 232 4.44 19.40 -3.95
N PHE A 233 3.59 20.05 -4.75
CA PHE A 233 3.87 20.28 -6.15
C PHE A 233 5.10 21.17 -6.34
N TRP A 234 5.14 22.32 -5.66
CA TRP A 234 6.29 23.23 -5.73
C TRP A 234 7.57 22.58 -5.23
N LEU A 235 7.52 21.84 -4.14
CA LEU A 235 8.69 21.09 -3.65
C LEU A 235 9.16 20.04 -4.68
N THR A 236 8.25 19.39 -5.40
CA THR A 236 8.59 18.45 -6.47
C THR A 236 9.28 19.18 -7.63
N LEU A 237 8.80 20.36 -8.03
CA LEU A 237 9.45 21.15 -9.11
C LEU A 237 10.85 21.60 -8.69
N ILE A 238 11.02 22.08 -7.46
CA ILE A 238 12.35 22.47 -6.91
C ILE A 238 13.28 21.24 -6.90
N PHE A 239 12.80 20.09 -6.48
CA PHE A 239 13.55 18.85 -6.47
C PHE A 239 13.98 18.41 -7.89
N ASN A 240 13.10 18.55 -8.87
CA ASN A 240 13.41 18.27 -10.26
C ASN A 240 14.50 19.22 -10.79
N TYR A 241 14.34 20.52 -10.54
CA TYR A 241 15.34 21.51 -10.94
C TYR A 241 16.70 21.27 -10.30
N ALA A 242 16.72 20.89 -9.03
CA ALA A 242 17.95 20.55 -8.31
C ALA A 242 18.69 19.38 -8.97
N ARG A 243 17.96 18.33 -9.42
CA ARG A 243 18.52 17.12 -10.03
C ARG A 243 18.87 17.29 -11.50
N PHE A 244 17.95 17.85 -12.28
CA PHE A 244 18.03 17.83 -13.75
C PHE A 244 18.24 19.20 -14.38
N GLY A 245 18.10 20.30 -13.64
CA GLY A 245 18.14 21.67 -14.17
C GLY A 245 16.83 22.12 -14.83
N GLU A 246 15.82 21.26 -14.84
CA GLU A 246 14.52 21.49 -15.46
C GLU A 246 13.39 21.19 -14.47
N LEU A 247 12.38 22.09 -14.39
CA LEU A 247 11.28 21.96 -13.43
C LEU A 247 10.36 20.77 -13.75
N LEU A 248 10.14 20.49 -15.04
CA LEU A 248 9.18 19.48 -15.50
C LEU A 248 9.84 18.15 -15.89
N GLU A 249 11.15 17.99 -15.67
CA GLU A 249 11.82 16.71 -15.85
C GLU A 249 11.65 15.83 -14.60
N PHE A 250 10.87 14.75 -14.74
CA PHE A 250 10.53 13.86 -13.62
C PHE A 250 11.42 12.61 -13.56
N GLY A 251 12.39 12.46 -14.47
CA GLY A 251 13.27 11.32 -14.53
C GLY A 251 12.63 10.04 -15.08
N TYR A 252 11.49 10.16 -15.76
CA TYR A 252 10.82 9.02 -16.40
C TYR A 252 11.07 8.96 -17.92
N GLY A 253 11.66 10.01 -18.52
CA GLY A 253 11.90 10.10 -19.94
C GLY A 253 10.63 9.80 -20.76
N ALA A 254 10.74 8.97 -21.80
CA ALA A 254 9.60 8.59 -22.64
C ALA A 254 8.49 7.81 -21.91
N GLU A 255 8.79 7.19 -20.77
CA GLU A 255 7.78 6.45 -20.00
C GLU A 255 6.70 7.36 -19.40
N ALA A 256 7.02 8.64 -19.13
CA ALA A 256 6.10 9.60 -18.54
C ALA A 256 4.84 9.84 -19.38
N VAL A 257 4.93 9.67 -20.69
CA VAL A 257 3.86 9.96 -21.66
C VAL A 257 3.22 8.71 -22.26
N ASN A 258 3.60 7.51 -21.81
CA ASN A 258 3.10 6.24 -22.33
C ASN A 258 1.70 5.89 -21.78
N PHE A 259 0.73 6.78 -22.03
CA PHE A 259 -0.68 6.59 -21.75
C PHE A 259 -1.46 6.38 -23.06
N TYR A 260 -2.22 5.26 -23.13
CA TYR A 260 -2.98 4.89 -24.31
C TYR A 260 -4.46 4.75 -23.96
N LEU A 261 -5.31 5.57 -24.55
CA LEU A 261 -6.77 5.49 -24.31
C LEU A 261 -7.36 4.12 -24.76
N SER A 262 -6.78 3.51 -25.79
CA SER A 262 -7.14 2.14 -26.23
C SER A 262 -6.89 1.09 -25.14
N GLY A 263 -5.88 1.29 -24.29
CA GLY A 263 -5.56 0.41 -23.17
C GLY A 263 -6.69 0.29 -22.13
N ILE A 264 -7.55 1.32 -22.02
CA ILE A 264 -8.66 1.29 -21.07
C ILE A 264 -9.61 0.10 -21.35
N LYS A 265 -9.92 -0.16 -22.63
CA LYS A 265 -10.82 -1.27 -23.01
C LYS A 265 -10.22 -2.64 -22.68
N GLU A 266 -8.91 -2.78 -22.80
CA GLU A 266 -8.21 -4.03 -22.55
C GLU A 266 -7.89 -4.24 -21.07
N HIS A 267 -7.33 -3.21 -20.41
CA HIS A 267 -6.75 -3.36 -19.08
C HIS A 267 -7.75 -3.11 -17.96
N ALA A 268 -8.78 -2.26 -18.14
CA ALA A 268 -9.76 -2.03 -17.08
C ALA A 268 -10.52 -3.31 -16.69
N PRO A 269 -11.00 -4.16 -17.61
CA PRO A 269 -11.55 -5.47 -17.26
C PRO A 269 -10.56 -6.36 -16.50
N ARG A 270 -9.28 -6.37 -16.90
CA ARG A 270 -8.24 -7.16 -16.22
C ARG A 270 -8.01 -6.67 -14.80
N LEU A 271 -7.98 -5.35 -14.57
CA LEU A 271 -7.86 -4.76 -13.24
C LEU A 271 -9.09 -5.01 -12.36
N LEU A 272 -10.26 -5.28 -12.92
CA LEU A 272 -11.47 -5.53 -12.16
C LEU A 272 -11.64 -7.01 -11.78
N TYR A 273 -11.54 -7.94 -12.73
CA TYR A 273 -11.94 -9.34 -12.50
C TYR A 273 -11.02 -10.42 -13.07
N TRP A 274 -9.85 -10.09 -13.64
CA TRP A 274 -8.93 -11.12 -14.11
C TRP A 274 -8.16 -11.77 -12.97
N LEU A 275 -7.79 -13.07 -13.16
CA LEU A 275 -7.16 -13.86 -12.10
C LEU A 275 -5.79 -13.34 -11.67
N ASP A 276 -5.04 -12.68 -12.56
CA ASP A 276 -3.69 -12.19 -12.29
C ASP A 276 -3.65 -10.84 -11.58
N LYS A 277 -4.59 -9.92 -11.91
CA LYS A 277 -4.59 -8.54 -11.40
C LYS A 277 -5.97 -8.00 -11.02
N GLY A 278 -7.02 -8.84 -10.96
CA GLY A 278 -8.39 -8.38 -10.70
C GLY A 278 -8.63 -7.99 -9.25
N ILE A 279 -9.06 -6.74 -9.01
CA ILE A 279 -9.32 -6.21 -7.67
C ILE A 279 -10.36 -7.03 -6.88
N PHE A 280 -11.38 -7.56 -7.56
CA PHE A 280 -12.42 -8.40 -6.93
C PHE A 280 -11.93 -9.81 -6.64
N ILE A 281 -10.94 -10.31 -7.38
CA ILE A 281 -10.32 -11.61 -7.13
C ILE A 281 -9.42 -11.53 -5.89
N TYR A 282 -8.60 -10.48 -5.80
CA TYR A 282 -7.69 -10.29 -4.68
C TYR A 282 -8.37 -9.75 -3.42
N ASN A 283 -9.54 -9.10 -3.56
CA ASN A 283 -10.35 -8.58 -2.45
C ASN A 283 -11.84 -8.85 -2.70
N PRO A 284 -12.32 -10.08 -2.56
CA PRO A 284 -13.73 -10.44 -2.79
C PRO A 284 -14.72 -9.57 -2.02
N VAL A 285 -14.33 -9.05 -0.87
CA VAL A 285 -15.15 -8.14 -0.07
C VAL A 285 -15.52 -6.83 -0.80
N PHE A 286 -14.76 -6.40 -1.81
CA PHE A 286 -15.10 -5.20 -2.59
C PHE A 286 -16.33 -5.38 -3.47
N ILE A 287 -16.76 -6.63 -3.73
CA ILE A 287 -18.06 -6.93 -4.34
C ILE A 287 -19.20 -6.34 -3.49
N LEU A 288 -19.10 -6.47 -2.16
CA LEU A 288 -20.06 -5.85 -1.25
C LEU A 288 -19.96 -4.31 -1.30
N GLY A 289 -18.74 -3.79 -1.44
CA GLY A 289 -18.54 -2.35 -1.58
C GLY A 289 -19.24 -1.79 -2.81
N ILE A 290 -19.01 -2.36 -4.00
CA ILE A 290 -19.64 -1.86 -5.24
C ILE A 290 -21.17 -2.00 -5.20
N LEU A 291 -21.70 -3.09 -4.67
CA LEU A 291 -23.14 -3.26 -4.47
C LEU A 291 -23.70 -2.26 -3.44
N GLY A 292 -22.90 -1.89 -2.45
CA GLY A 292 -23.26 -0.90 -1.44
C GLY A 292 -23.33 0.54 -1.97
N TYR A 293 -22.65 0.84 -3.09
CA TYR A 293 -22.67 2.19 -3.69
C TYR A 293 -24.08 2.67 -4.05
N TYR A 294 -24.97 1.78 -4.51
CA TYR A 294 -26.35 2.14 -4.77
C TYR A 294 -27.01 2.78 -3.54
N LYS A 295 -26.87 2.17 -2.37
CA LYS A 295 -27.44 2.69 -1.13
C LYS A 295 -26.70 3.94 -0.64
N LEU A 296 -25.35 3.95 -0.74
CA LEU A 296 -24.57 5.13 -0.41
C LEU A 296 -24.99 6.34 -1.26
N PHE A 297 -25.20 6.15 -2.56
CA PHE A 297 -25.67 7.20 -3.47
C PHE A 297 -27.06 7.73 -3.10
N ARG A 298 -27.96 6.85 -2.63
CA ARG A 298 -29.30 7.25 -2.18
C ARG A 298 -29.25 8.06 -0.87
N MET A 299 -28.33 7.73 0.03
CA MET A 299 -28.24 8.33 1.37
C MET A 299 -27.31 9.56 1.40
N PHE A 300 -26.20 9.52 0.66
CA PHE A 300 -25.09 10.48 0.69
C PHE A 300 -24.56 10.74 -0.73
N ARG A 301 -25.45 11.33 -1.56
CA ARG A 301 -25.20 11.46 -3.01
C ARG A 301 -23.90 12.18 -3.36
N ARG A 302 -23.56 13.28 -2.65
CA ARG A 302 -22.36 14.08 -2.96
C ARG A 302 -21.08 13.29 -2.65
N GLU A 303 -21.06 12.66 -1.51
CA GLU A 303 -19.94 11.84 -1.04
C GLU A 303 -19.76 10.59 -1.92
N ALA A 304 -20.87 9.95 -2.30
CA ALA A 304 -20.84 8.81 -3.20
C ALA A 304 -20.29 9.18 -4.59
N VAL A 305 -20.71 10.32 -5.16
CA VAL A 305 -20.17 10.83 -6.43
C VAL A 305 -18.69 11.16 -6.28
N PHE A 306 -18.29 11.84 -5.21
CA PHE A 306 -16.89 12.17 -4.94
C PHE A 306 -16.00 10.92 -4.90
N PHE A 307 -16.37 9.90 -4.13
CA PHE A 307 -15.61 8.66 -4.02
C PHE A 307 -15.58 7.89 -5.34
N PHE A 308 -16.72 7.77 -6.00
CA PHE A 308 -16.80 7.08 -7.27
C PHE A 308 -15.98 7.76 -8.37
N SER A 309 -15.95 9.11 -8.38
CA SER A 309 -15.10 9.87 -9.30
C SER A 309 -13.61 9.60 -9.06
N LEU A 310 -13.16 9.52 -7.80
CA LEU A 310 -11.78 9.18 -7.46
C LEU A 310 -11.43 7.75 -7.91
N ILE A 311 -12.33 6.79 -7.65
CA ILE A 311 -12.15 5.38 -8.08
C ILE A 311 -12.10 5.28 -9.61
N LEU A 312 -13.06 5.91 -10.28
CA LEU A 312 -13.17 5.86 -11.75
C LEU A 312 -11.92 6.48 -12.40
N LEU A 313 -11.50 7.66 -11.91
CA LEU A 313 -10.31 8.33 -12.42
C LEU A 313 -9.06 7.46 -12.20
N ASN A 314 -8.94 6.81 -11.02
CA ASN A 314 -7.85 5.87 -10.77
C ASN A 314 -7.86 4.68 -11.74
N LEU A 315 -9.02 4.08 -11.96
CA LEU A 315 -9.16 2.97 -12.91
C LEU A 315 -8.78 3.40 -14.33
N MET A 316 -9.25 4.59 -14.77
CA MET A 316 -8.93 5.12 -16.11
C MET A 316 -7.44 5.42 -16.27
N LEU A 317 -6.82 6.13 -15.31
CA LEU A 317 -5.38 6.46 -15.36
C LEU A 317 -4.52 5.20 -15.32
N THR A 318 -4.84 4.24 -14.45
CA THR A 318 -4.07 3.00 -14.34
C THR A 318 -4.22 2.15 -15.59
N SER A 319 -5.42 1.98 -16.11
CA SER A 319 -5.67 1.14 -17.28
C SER A 319 -5.17 1.75 -18.60
N SER A 320 -5.02 3.06 -18.67
CA SER A 320 -4.44 3.73 -19.84
C SER A 320 -2.91 3.69 -19.86
N TRP A 321 -2.25 3.42 -18.73
CA TRP A 321 -0.81 3.42 -18.65
C TRP A 321 -0.20 2.08 -19.09
N TYR A 322 0.93 2.09 -19.82
CA TYR A 322 1.60 0.88 -20.31
C TYR A 322 1.99 -0.08 -19.15
N GLY A 323 2.37 0.46 -17.99
CA GLY A 323 2.73 -0.29 -16.77
C GLY A 323 1.54 -0.66 -15.87
N TRP A 324 0.33 -0.73 -16.40
CA TRP A 324 -0.93 -0.95 -15.68
C TRP A 324 -0.91 -2.14 -14.70
N HIS A 325 -0.18 -3.20 -15.04
CA HIS A 325 -0.07 -4.43 -14.24
C HIS A 325 0.71 -4.24 -12.93
N GLY A 326 1.45 -3.12 -12.81
CA GLY A 326 2.21 -2.79 -11.59
C GLY A 326 3.42 -3.68 -11.31
N GLY A 327 3.92 -4.41 -12.33
CA GLY A 327 5.08 -5.29 -12.19
C GLY A 327 4.85 -6.41 -11.18
N TRP A 328 5.87 -6.67 -10.41
CA TRP A 328 6.07 -7.77 -9.46
C TRP A 328 5.34 -7.57 -8.13
N SER A 329 4.09 -7.12 -8.17
CA SER A 329 3.26 -6.78 -7.04
C SER A 329 2.15 -7.79 -6.80
N TRP A 330 1.64 -7.89 -5.57
CA TRP A 330 0.47 -8.70 -5.24
C TRP A 330 -0.81 -8.03 -5.75
N GLY A 331 -1.43 -8.60 -6.75
CA GLY A 331 -2.62 -8.05 -7.40
C GLY A 331 -2.39 -6.67 -8.04
N PRO A 332 -3.45 -5.85 -8.19
CA PRO A 332 -3.39 -4.53 -8.83
C PRO A 332 -2.90 -3.43 -7.87
N ARG A 333 -1.58 -3.29 -7.70
CA ARG A 333 -1.00 -2.39 -6.68
C ARG A 333 -1.49 -0.95 -6.74
N TYR A 334 -1.73 -0.42 -7.93
CA TYR A 334 -2.18 0.98 -8.08
C TYR A 334 -3.61 1.23 -7.61
N MET A 335 -4.38 0.17 -7.33
CA MET A 335 -5.70 0.26 -6.70
C MET A 335 -5.62 0.30 -5.17
N VAL A 336 -4.47 -0.06 -4.57
CA VAL A 336 -4.28 -0.13 -3.10
C VAL A 336 -4.63 1.18 -2.40
N PRO A 337 -4.18 2.37 -2.87
CA PRO A 337 -4.49 3.63 -2.20
C PRO A 337 -5.99 3.93 -2.09
N PHE A 338 -6.80 3.37 -2.99
CA PHE A 338 -8.24 3.58 -3.08
C PHE A 338 -9.05 2.47 -2.37
N ALA A 339 -8.40 1.46 -1.79
CA ALA A 339 -9.06 0.36 -1.07
C ALA A 339 -10.10 0.81 -0.03
N PRO A 340 -9.88 1.88 0.77
CA PRO A 340 -10.90 2.38 1.69
C PRO A 340 -12.18 2.84 1.00
N LEU A 341 -12.07 3.43 -0.18
CA LEU A 341 -13.24 3.93 -0.94
C LEU A 341 -14.03 2.78 -1.57
N TRP A 342 -13.34 1.72 -2.04
CA TRP A 342 -13.97 0.49 -2.49
C TRP A 342 -14.71 -0.22 -1.36
N LEU A 343 -14.12 -0.23 -0.16
CA LEU A 343 -14.64 -0.98 0.99
C LEU A 343 -15.77 -0.28 1.73
N LEU A 344 -15.69 1.05 1.89
CA LEU A 344 -16.57 1.81 2.79
C LEU A 344 -18.06 1.50 2.60
N PRO A 345 -18.62 1.43 1.36
CA PRO A 345 -20.05 1.22 1.18
C PRO A 345 -20.56 -0.14 1.65
N CYS A 346 -19.66 -1.10 1.94
CA CYS A 346 -20.09 -2.42 2.43
C CYS A 346 -20.76 -2.36 3.82
N PHE A 347 -20.68 -1.22 4.54
CA PHE A 347 -21.37 -1.05 5.83
C PHE A 347 -22.86 -1.37 5.77
N VAL A 348 -23.50 -1.20 4.63
CA VAL A 348 -24.93 -1.46 4.42
C VAL A 348 -25.30 -2.95 4.60
N PHE A 349 -24.32 -3.85 4.53
CA PHE A 349 -24.51 -5.28 4.63
C PHE A 349 -24.24 -5.84 6.04
N PHE A 350 -23.67 -5.06 6.96
CA PHE A 350 -23.32 -5.53 8.31
C PHE A 350 -24.54 -5.90 9.17
N HIS A 351 -25.74 -5.47 8.80
CA HIS A 351 -27.00 -5.77 9.51
C HIS A 351 -27.85 -6.85 8.81
N ARG A 352 -27.34 -7.51 7.77
CA ARG A 352 -28.07 -8.55 7.06
C ARG A 352 -28.23 -9.81 7.91
N ARG A 353 -29.29 -10.59 7.65
CA ARG A 353 -29.62 -11.84 8.32
C ARG A 353 -29.77 -12.98 7.30
N GLY A 354 -29.86 -14.22 7.79
CA GLY A 354 -30.06 -15.41 6.94
C GLY A 354 -28.95 -15.61 5.90
N ALA A 355 -29.29 -16.09 4.73
CA ALA A 355 -28.37 -16.40 3.63
C ALA A 355 -27.50 -15.21 3.19
N ALA A 356 -28.04 -13.99 3.20
CA ALA A 356 -27.27 -12.79 2.90
C ALA A 356 -26.15 -12.55 3.90
N ARG A 357 -26.33 -12.86 5.18
CA ARG A 357 -25.26 -12.79 6.20
C ARG A 357 -24.17 -13.86 5.93
N ALA A 358 -24.59 -15.08 5.58
CA ALA A 358 -23.64 -16.15 5.25
C ALA A 358 -22.74 -15.76 4.07
N LEU A 359 -23.32 -15.17 3.00
CA LEU A 359 -22.56 -14.65 1.86
C LEU A 359 -21.57 -13.53 2.27
N VAL A 360 -22.00 -12.58 3.12
CA VAL A 360 -21.11 -11.51 3.62
C VAL A 360 -19.93 -12.12 4.38
N ILE A 361 -20.18 -13.10 5.26
CA ILE A 361 -19.13 -13.78 6.04
C ILE A 361 -18.20 -14.55 5.09
N ALA A 362 -18.73 -15.25 4.09
CA ALA A 362 -17.93 -15.98 3.12
C ALA A 362 -16.98 -15.06 2.33
N LEU A 363 -17.47 -13.92 1.83
CA LEU A 363 -16.66 -12.94 1.11
C LEU A 363 -15.59 -12.29 2.00
N ILE A 364 -15.91 -11.99 3.26
CA ILE A 364 -14.93 -11.50 4.25
C ILE A 364 -13.89 -12.58 4.52
N GLY A 365 -14.30 -13.81 4.76
CA GLY A 365 -13.41 -14.95 5.01
C GLY A 365 -12.47 -15.21 3.84
N ALA A 366 -13.00 -15.26 2.62
CA ALA A 366 -12.20 -15.41 1.40
C ALA A 366 -11.18 -14.29 1.25
N SER A 367 -11.58 -13.03 1.49
CA SER A 367 -10.66 -11.89 1.46
C SER A 367 -9.53 -12.03 2.47
N CYS A 368 -9.83 -12.37 3.72
CA CYS A 368 -8.82 -12.58 4.76
C CYS A 368 -7.87 -13.75 4.43
N LEU A 369 -8.37 -14.84 3.88
CA LEU A 369 -7.56 -15.99 3.47
C LEU A 369 -6.61 -15.63 2.34
N ILE A 370 -7.07 -14.90 1.32
CA ILE A 370 -6.22 -14.43 0.21
C ILE A 370 -5.11 -13.51 0.72
N GLN A 371 -5.41 -12.58 1.63
CA GLN A 371 -4.38 -11.72 2.21
C GLN A 371 -3.43 -12.51 3.12
N GLY A 372 -3.94 -13.46 3.92
CA GLY A 372 -3.12 -14.36 4.73
C GLY A 372 -2.15 -15.20 3.89
N LEU A 373 -2.61 -15.72 2.75
CA LEU A 373 -1.76 -16.44 1.79
C LEU A 373 -0.59 -15.54 1.32
N SER A 374 -0.87 -14.28 0.99
CA SER A 374 0.15 -13.33 0.54
C SER A 374 1.21 -13.00 1.61
N ILE A 375 0.85 -13.10 2.88
CA ILE A 375 1.76 -12.90 4.01
C ILE A 375 2.68 -14.12 4.19
N LEU A 376 2.11 -15.32 4.12
CA LEU A 376 2.84 -16.56 4.38
C LEU A 376 3.77 -16.93 3.23
N GLN A 377 3.42 -16.58 1.99
CA GLN A 377 4.21 -16.92 0.80
C GLN A 377 5.04 -15.73 0.31
N GLY A 378 6.35 -15.95 0.14
CA GLY A 378 7.27 -14.97 -0.45
C GLY A 378 6.93 -14.64 -1.90
N ASN A 379 6.75 -13.35 -2.20
CA ASN A 379 6.42 -12.94 -3.57
C ASN A 379 7.61 -13.10 -4.52
N LEU A 380 8.81 -12.79 -4.06
CA LEU A 380 10.03 -12.95 -4.85
C LEU A 380 10.28 -14.43 -5.22
N GLU A 381 9.93 -15.33 -4.34
CA GLU A 381 10.06 -16.76 -4.59
C GLU A 381 9.15 -17.25 -5.73
N TYR A 382 7.88 -16.83 -5.74
CA TYR A 382 6.98 -17.08 -6.88
C TYR A 382 7.51 -16.46 -8.17
N LEU A 383 8.09 -15.28 -8.08
CA LEU A 383 8.62 -14.56 -9.23
C LEU A 383 9.89 -15.21 -9.79
N SER A 384 10.72 -15.77 -8.94
CA SER A 384 11.90 -16.51 -9.38
C SER A 384 11.50 -17.74 -10.23
N LEU A 385 10.42 -18.41 -9.83
CA LEU A 385 9.84 -19.49 -10.64
C LEU A 385 9.31 -18.99 -11.99
N CYS A 386 8.65 -17.81 -12.00
CA CYS A 386 8.20 -17.21 -13.27
C CYS A 386 9.38 -16.85 -14.18
N ASN A 387 10.47 -16.30 -13.64
CA ASN A 387 11.67 -15.96 -14.42
C ASN A 387 12.40 -17.19 -14.95
N ALA A 388 12.55 -18.23 -14.15
CA ALA A 388 13.15 -19.46 -14.60
C ALA A 388 12.37 -20.06 -15.78
N ASN A 389 11.03 -19.99 -15.69
CA ASN A 389 10.15 -20.42 -16.78
C ASN A 389 10.29 -19.54 -18.04
N GLU A 390 10.50 -18.22 -17.89
CA GLU A 390 10.74 -17.30 -19.01
C GLU A 390 12.07 -17.60 -19.73
N GLN A 391 13.13 -17.90 -18.99
CA GLN A 391 14.45 -18.25 -19.55
C GLN A 391 14.40 -19.52 -20.41
N GLU A 392 13.50 -20.44 -20.08
CA GLU A 392 13.23 -21.64 -20.89
C GLU A 392 12.27 -21.41 -22.07
N GLY A 393 11.86 -20.17 -22.34
CA GLY A 393 10.91 -19.84 -23.42
C GLY A 393 9.45 -20.19 -23.11
N LEU A 394 9.16 -20.61 -21.89
CA LEU A 394 7.84 -21.09 -21.45
C LEU A 394 6.99 -19.98 -20.79
N ARG A 395 7.02 -18.77 -21.30
CA ARG A 395 6.26 -17.62 -20.77
C ARG A 395 4.75 -17.83 -20.64
N LYS A 396 4.23 -18.88 -21.31
CA LYS A 396 2.81 -19.20 -21.40
C LYS A 396 2.46 -20.42 -20.55
N GLY A 397 2.31 -20.25 -19.24
CA GLY A 397 1.86 -21.41 -18.46
C GLY A 397 1.83 -21.26 -16.95
N MET A 398 2.54 -20.29 -16.38
CA MET A 398 2.49 -20.09 -14.93
C MET A 398 1.08 -19.70 -14.47
N PRO A 399 0.54 -20.37 -13.45
CA PRO A 399 -0.78 -20.04 -12.93
C PRO A 399 -0.80 -18.62 -12.36
N ALA A 400 -2.01 -18.04 -12.22
CA ALA A 400 -2.17 -16.76 -11.56
C ALA A 400 -1.52 -16.75 -10.18
N GLN A 401 -0.98 -15.61 -9.75
CA GLN A 401 -0.18 -15.45 -8.54
C GLN A 401 -0.82 -16.06 -7.27
N ILE A 402 -2.14 -15.96 -7.11
CA ILE A 402 -2.87 -16.57 -5.99
C ILE A 402 -2.75 -18.08 -6.02
N ILE A 403 -2.94 -18.69 -7.19
CA ILE A 403 -2.90 -20.15 -7.38
C ILE A 403 -1.47 -20.65 -7.19
N GLY A 404 -0.50 -20.01 -7.84
CA GLY A 404 0.92 -20.36 -7.71
C GLY A 404 1.39 -20.27 -6.25
N SER A 405 1.03 -19.18 -5.55
CA SER A 405 1.35 -19.01 -4.13
C SER A 405 0.72 -20.08 -3.24
N ALA A 406 -0.50 -20.53 -3.55
CA ALA A 406 -1.15 -21.62 -2.81
C ALA A 406 -0.45 -22.97 -3.05
N ILE A 407 -0.02 -23.26 -4.28
CA ILE A 407 0.76 -24.46 -4.61
C ILE A 407 2.10 -24.46 -3.83
N MET A 408 2.82 -23.33 -3.84
CA MET A 408 4.08 -23.17 -3.12
C MET A 408 3.91 -23.35 -1.62
N LEU A 409 2.87 -22.74 -1.04
CA LEU A 409 2.59 -22.88 0.40
C LEU A 409 2.28 -24.33 0.76
N LYS A 410 1.47 -25.04 -0.06
CA LYS A 410 1.20 -26.47 0.12
C LYS A 410 2.50 -27.29 0.06
N HIS A 411 3.37 -27.01 -0.90
CA HIS A 411 4.66 -27.68 -1.05
C HIS A 411 5.56 -27.47 0.17
N LYS A 412 5.71 -26.23 0.64
CA LYS A 412 6.48 -25.91 1.85
C LYS A 412 5.99 -26.64 3.09
N ILE A 413 4.67 -26.68 3.30
CA ILE A 413 4.09 -27.40 4.44
C ILE A 413 4.33 -28.90 4.34
N ALA A 414 4.25 -29.47 3.14
CA ALA A 414 4.37 -30.92 2.92
C ALA A 414 5.81 -31.41 2.92
N LYS A 415 6.74 -30.67 2.31
CA LYS A 415 8.11 -31.12 2.05
C LYS A 415 9.18 -30.34 2.82
N ASN A 416 8.85 -29.14 3.31
CA ASN A 416 9.77 -28.24 4.02
C ASN A 416 11.03 -27.91 3.21
N ASP A 417 10.92 -27.78 1.89
CA ASP A 417 12.00 -27.42 0.98
C ASP A 417 11.66 -26.24 0.07
N THR A 418 12.63 -25.76 -0.68
CA THR A 418 12.52 -24.62 -1.61
C THR A 418 12.71 -25.05 -3.07
N THR A 419 12.66 -26.35 -3.34
CA THR A 419 12.90 -26.93 -4.64
C THR A 419 11.58 -27.30 -5.31
N TYR A 420 11.24 -26.64 -6.39
CA TYR A 420 9.95 -26.78 -7.07
C TYR A 420 10.14 -27.42 -8.46
N ARG A 421 9.26 -28.34 -8.83
CA ARG A 421 9.14 -28.83 -10.21
C ARG A 421 8.12 -27.97 -10.95
N LEU A 422 8.43 -27.50 -12.16
CA LEU A 422 7.50 -26.70 -12.97
C LEU A 422 6.22 -27.48 -13.29
N SER A 423 6.28 -28.82 -13.37
CA SER A 423 5.09 -29.68 -13.53
C SER A 423 4.07 -29.56 -12.39
N GLU A 424 4.49 -29.19 -11.18
CA GLU A 424 3.56 -28.94 -10.05
C GLU A 424 2.66 -27.72 -10.30
N PHE A 425 3.08 -26.83 -11.20
CA PHE A 425 2.34 -25.63 -11.63
C PHE A 425 1.55 -25.84 -12.93
N GLY A 426 1.48 -27.10 -13.43
CA GLY A 426 0.77 -27.40 -14.65
C GLY A 426 1.56 -27.09 -15.93
N ILE A 427 2.87 -26.90 -15.81
CA ILE A 427 3.77 -26.65 -16.93
C ILE A 427 4.39 -28.01 -17.35
N ASP A 428 4.31 -28.34 -18.64
CA ASP A 428 4.93 -29.56 -19.19
C ASP A 428 6.46 -29.37 -19.29
N SER A 429 7.13 -29.43 -18.17
CA SER A 429 8.59 -29.32 -18.05
C SER A 429 9.09 -30.15 -16.89
N ALA A 430 10.20 -30.85 -17.09
CA ALA A 430 10.90 -31.58 -16.05
C ALA A 430 11.83 -30.69 -15.19
N THR A 431 11.92 -29.39 -15.50
CA THR A 431 12.83 -28.47 -14.85
C THR A 431 12.51 -28.33 -13.38
N ILE A 432 13.57 -28.37 -12.59
CA ILE A 432 13.56 -28.15 -11.15
C ILE A 432 14.19 -26.79 -10.87
N VAL A 433 13.47 -25.96 -10.14
CA VAL A 433 13.93 -24.62 -9.74
C VAL A 433 14.14 -24.60 -8.24
N ASP A 434 15.37 -24.33 -7.80
CA ASP A 434 15.67 -24.04 -6.40
C ASP A 434 15.60 -22.53 -6.14
N THR A 435 14.72 -22.15 -5.23
CA THR A 435 14.51 -20.77 -4.85
C THR A 435 15.36 -20.34 -3.64
N ALA A 436 16.19 -21.21 -3.09
CA ALA A 436 17.07 -20.92 -1.96
C ALA A 436 18.06 -19.78 -2.25
N HIS A 437 18.46 -19.59 -3.50
CA HIS A 437 19.38 -18.52 -3.93
C HIS A 437 18.84 -17.10 -3.71
N PHE A 438 17.53 -16.94 -3.52
CA PHE A 438 16.93 -15.63 -3.25
C PHE A 438 16.98 -15.24 -1.78
N GLY A 439 17.82 -15.88 -0.99
CA GLY A 439 18.03 -15.56 0.42
C GLY A 439 16.89 -15.99 1.35
N TYR A 440 16.00 -16.85 0.86
CA TYR A 440 14.90 -17.40 1.63
C TYR A 440 15.33 -18.69 2.31
N TYR A 441 15.59 -18.59 3.59
CA TYR A 441 15.83 -19.75 4.45
C TYR A 441 14.53 -20.56 4.56
N GLY A 442 14.36 -21.63 3.83
CA GLY A 442 13.36 -22.71 3.88
C GLY A 442 12.11 -22.59 4.75
N GLY A 443 11.66 -21.39 5.09
CA GLY A 443 10.57 -21.10 6.01
C GLY A 443 9.63 -20.01 5.47
N PHE A 444 8.68 -19.61 6.33
CA PHE A 444 7.82 -18.48 6.02
C PHE A 444 8.62 -17.19 5.90
N ASP A 445 8.21 -16.31 4.97
CA ASP A 445 8.89 -15.07 4.65
C ASP A 445 8.58 -13.95 5.69
N LEU A 446 9.04 -14.19 6.94
CA LEU A 446 8.79 -13.34 8.08
C LEU A 446 10.11 -12.81 8.67
N TRP A 447 10.12 -11.54 9.07
CA TRP A 447 11.35 -10.85 9.47
C TRP A 447 12.14 -11.54 10.59
N TYR A 448 11.48 -12.10 11.59
CA TYR A 448 12.13 -12.75 12.72
C TYR A 448 12.78 -14.10 12.34
N MET A 449 12.30 -14.73 11.26
CA MET A 449 12.94 -15.92 10.68
C MET A 449 14.23 -15.51 9.95
N LYS A 450 14.18 -14.44 9.16
CA LYS A 450 15.32 -13.90 8.42
C LYS A 450 16.34 -13.25 9.36
N ALA A 451 15.91 -12.42 10.30
CA ALA A 451 16.77 -11.67 11.21
C ALA A 451 17.63 -12.59 12.09
N SER A 452 17.13 -13.78 12.44
CA SER A 452 17.92 -14.76 13.16
C SER A 452 19.19 -15.17 12.42
N GLY A 453 19.17 -15.19 11.08
CA GLY A 453 20.33 -15.40 10.23
C GLY A 453 21.13 -14.14 9.96
N TYR A 454 20.47 -13.01 9.64
CA TYR A 454 21.14 -11.76 9.32
C TYR A 454 21.97 -11.18 10.47
N PHE A 455 21.48 -11.29 11.69
CA PHE A 455 22.12 -10.73 12.88
C PHE A 455 22.76 -11.80 13.78
N ASN A 456 22.76 -13.06 13.34
CA ASN A 456 23.26 -14.21 14.12
C ASN A 456 22.64 -14.29 15.53
N GLN A 457 21.32 -14.01 15.63
CA GLN A 457 20.57 -13.96 16.87
C GLN A 457 19.46 -15.03 16.89
N PRO A 458 19.74 -16.27 17.26
CA PRO A 458 18.79 -17.39 17.18
C PRO A 458 17.54 -17.19 18.05
N LEU A 459 17.64 -16.39 19.12
CA LEU A 459 16.51 -16.09 20.02
C LEU A 459 15.37 -15.34 19.33
N LEU A 460 15.63 -14.63 18.23
CA LEU A 460 14.58 -13.90 17.48
C LEU A 460 13.49 -14.83 16.93
N ARG A 461 13.79 -16.12 16.72
CA ARG A 461 12.81 -17.13 16.27
C ARG A 461 11.67 -17.34 17.29
N TYR A 462 11.92 -17.09 18.57
CA TYR A 462 10.94 -17.26 19.64
C TYR A 462 10.08 -16.02 19.89
N LEU A 463 10.37 -14.91 19.21
CA LEU A 463 9.59 -13.66 19.33
C LEU A 463 8.07 -13.85 19.09
N PRO A 464 7.61 -14.73 18.17
CA PRO A 464 6.18 -15.04 18.01
C PRO A 464 5.50 -15.49 19.30
N ALA A 465 6.21 -16.28 20.14
CA ALA A 465 5.66 -16.75 21.40
C ALA A 465 5.34 -15.59 22.38
N LEU A 466 6.05 -14.47 22.27
CA LEU A 466 5.81 -13.26 23.06
C LEU A 466 4.77 -12.35 22.42
N LEU A 467 4.79 -12.20 21.10
CA LEU A 467 3.90 -11.27 20.38
C LEU A 467 2.47 -11.78 20.21
N LEU A 468 2.28 -13.08 19.95
CA LEU A 468 0.95 -13.66 19.75
C LEU A 468 0.01 -13.48 20.96
N PRO A 469 0.42 -13.71 22.23
CA PRO A 469 -0.42 -13.43 23.38
C PRO A 469 -0.80 -11.95 23.51
N VAL A 470 0.11 -11.03 23.19
CA VAL A 470 -0.17 -9.59 23.25
C VAL A 470 -1.18 -9.19 22.16
N ILE A 471 -1.02 -9.71 20.93
CA ILE A 471 -1.98 -9.51 19.83
C ILE A 471 -3.35 -10.06 20.21
N ALA A 472 -3.41 -11.28 20.76
CA ALA A 472 -4.64 -11.90 21.23
C ALA A 472 -5.33 -11.06 22.32
N ALA A 473 -4.58 -10.57 23.31
CA ALA A 473 -5.10 -9.68 24.34
C ALA A 473 -5.68 -8.40 23.76
N CYS A 474 -4.97 -7.74 22.82
CA CYS A 474 -5.45 -6.55 22.14
C CYS A 474 -6.74 -6.82 21.36
N LEU A 475 -6.83 -7.94 20.64
CA LEU A 475 -8.05 -8.33 19.91
C LEU A 475 -9.21 -8.58 20.87
N ILE A 476 -9.00 -9.33 21.96
CA ILE A 476 -10.03 -9.58 23.00
C ILE A 476 -10.53 -8.24 23.56
N PHE A 477 -9.63 -7.30 23.84
CA PHE A 477 -10.00 -5.98 24.35
C PHE A 477 -10.81 -5.18 23.32
N LEU A 478 -10.44 -5.19 22.03
CA LEU A 478 -11.22 -4.61 20.94
C LEU A 478 -12.62 -5.21 20.85
N PHE A 479 -12.74 -6.55 20.99
CA PHE A 479 -14.04 -7.21 20.96
C PHE A 479 -14.89 -6.92 22.19
N ARG A 480 -14.31 -6.77 23.38
CA ARG A 480 -15.02 -6.34 24.59
C ARG A 480 -15.57 -4.92 24.49
N LEU A 481 -14.86 -4.01 23.83
CA LEU A 481 -15.36 -2.66 23.53
C LEU A 481 -16.61 -2.67 22.62
N ARG A 482 -16.95 -3.82 21.98
CA ARG A 482 -18.21 -3.99 21.24
C ARG A 482 -19.43 -3.94 22.17
N GLY A 483 -19.30 -4.25 23.45
CA GLY A 483 -20.42 -4.36 24.41
C GLY A 483 -20.82 -3.05 25.10
N ALA A 484 -19.97 -2.00 25.07
CA ALA A 484 -20.33 -0.72 25.67
C ALA A 484 -21.24 0.09 24.74
N PRO A 485 -22.38 0.64 25.23
CA PRO A 485 -23.35 1.41 24.46
C PRO A 485 -22.78 2.69 23.86
#